data_6fc3180e5461ff703485016e8fe39288
#
_entry.id   6fc3180e5461ff703485016e8fe39288
#
_cell.length_a   1.000
_cell.length_b   1.000
_cell.length_c   1.000
_cell.angle_alpha   90.00
_cell.angle_beta   90.00
_cell.angle_gamma   90.00
#
_symmetry.space_group_name_H-M   'P 1'
#
loop_
_entity.id
_entity.type
_entity.pdbx_description
1 polymer ?
#
loop_
_entity_poly.entity_id
_entity_poly.type
_entity_poly.pdbx_seq_one_letter_code
_entity_poly.pdbx_strand_id
1 'polypeptide(L)'
;MTIENQLIEPILEHTDMTKAQAVERALELMRLVGIPSPESRLKQYPFEFSGGMRQRIIIAIALANNPKLIIADEPTTALDVTIQAQVLELIDNIRNDTNSAIIMITHDLGVVAKLCDRIAIMYGGKIVEIGTDREIFYEPKHPYTMGLLNCISNPDDETKSPLTPIPGSPPDLLDPPKGCPFVDRCDKAMKVCKYHMPGETVFSETHSCSCWLQDERVKNNE
;
A
#
# COMPACT_ATOMS: atom_id res chain seq x y z
N MET A 1 4.71 27.31 -6.93
CA MET A 1 4.15 27.03 -8.27
C MET A 1 2.63 26.96 -8.16
N THR A 2 1.90 27.38 -9.19
CA THR A 2 0.45 27.18 -9.32
C THR A 2 0.15 25.73 -9.66
N ILE A 3 -1.10 25.32 -9.50
CA ILE A 3 -1.57 23.98 -9.91
C ILE A 3 -1.37 23.75 -11.41
N GLU A 4 -1.64 24.80 -12.24
CA GLU A 4 -1.36 24.74 -13.69
C GLU A 4 0.08 24.30 -13.96
N ASN A 5 1.04 25.02 -13.39
CA ASN A 5 2.45 24.73 -13.65
C ASN A 5 2.87 23.33 -13.19
N GLN A 6 2.33 22.83 -12.06
CA GLN A 6 2.63 21.50 -11.56
C GLN A 6 2.05 20.39 -12.44
N LEU A 7 0.85 20.60 -13.03
CA LEU A 7 0.22 19.63 -13.91
C LEU A 7 0.82 19.61 -15.31
N ILE A 8 1.13 20.80 -15.89
CA ILE A 8 1.64 20.86 -17.27
C ILE A 8 3.12 20.54 -17.38
N GLU A 9 3.92 20.72 -16.32
CA GLU A 9 5.36 20.47 -16.35
C GLU A 9 5.69 19.05 -16.79
N PRO A 10 5.18 17.98 -16.17
CA PRO A 10 5.45 16.62 -16.61
C PRO A 10 4.91 16.32 -18.03
N ILE A 11 3.80 16.96 -18.43
CA ILE A 11 3.25 16.77 -19.78
C ILE A 11 4.20 17.36 -20.83
N LEU A 12 4.66 18.59 -20.61
CA LEU A 12 5.55 19.28 -21.55
C LEU A 12 6.95 18.66 -21.63
N GLU A 13 7.43 18.08 -20.52
CA GLU A 13 8.74 17.42 -20.45
C GLU A 13 8.75 16.07 -21.17
N HIS A 14 7.63 15.35 -21.16
CA HIS A 14 7.57 13.96 -21.65
C HIS A 14 6.70 13.77 -22.89
N THR A 15 6.16 14.84 -23.48
CA THR A 15 5.34 14.79 -24.69
C THR A 15 5.66 15.96 -25.62
N ASP A 16 5.27 15.83 -26.88
CA ASP A 16 5.37 16.89 -27.89
C ASP A 16 4.17 17.86 -27.86
N MET A 17 3.38 17.87 -26.79
CA MET A 17 2.22 18.76 -26.67
C MET A 17 2.63 20.22 -26.56
N THR A 18 1.89 21.08 -27.25
CA THR A 18 2.00 22.53 -27.04
C THR A 18 1.48 22.90 -25.63
N LYS A 19 1.86 24.06 -25.12
CA LYS A 19 1.36 24.55 -23.83
C LYS A 19 -0.17 24.60 -23.77
N ALA A 20 -0.83 24.97 -24.86
CA ALA A 20 -2.30 25.01 -24.91
C ALA A 20 -2.91 23.61 -24.77
N GLN A 21 -2.34 22.60 -25.45
CA GLN A 21 -2.76 21.20 -25.32
C GLN A 21 -2.48 20.65 -23.92
N ALA A 22 -1.34 20.98 -23.31
CA ALA A 22 -1.01 20.57 -21.95
C ALA A 22 -1.98 21.17 -20.91
N VAL A 23 -2.41 22.42 -21.08
CA VAL A 23 -3.42 23.05 -20.23
C VAL A 23 -4.77 22.36 -20.38
N GLU A 24 -5.20 22.02 -21.60
CA GLU A 24 -6.46 21.27 -21.82
C GLU A 24 -6.39 19.89 -21.16
N ARG A 25 -5.26 19.19 -21.33
CA ARG A 25 -5.03 17.91 -20.64
C ARG A 25 -5.05 18.05 -19.12
N ALA A 26 -4.47 19.11 -18.58
CA ALA A 26 -4.51 19.39 -17.15
C ALA A 26 -5.96 19.58 -16.64
N LEU A 27 -6.81 20.27 -17.39
CA LEU A 27 -8.23 20.44 -17.06
C LEU A 27 -8.99 19.11 -17.12
N GLU A 28 -8.73 18.26 -18.10
CA GLU A 28 -9.29 16.90 -18.17
C GLU A 28 -8.93 16.07 -16.93
N LEU A 29 -7.66 16.10 -16.55
CA LEU A 29 -7.18 15.39 -15.36
C LEU A 29 -7.84 15.92 -14.07
N MET A 30 -7.98 17.24 -13.93
CA MET A 30 -8.67 17.84 -12.78
C MET A 30 -10.14 17.43 -12.72
N ARG A 31 -10.81 17.30 -13.86
CA ARG A 31 -12.20 16.78 -13.93
C ARG A 31 -12.25 15.30 -13.56
N LEU A 32 -11.32 14.50 -14.09
CA LEU A 32 -11.22 13.07 -13.80
C LEU A 32 -11.07 12.80 -12.29
N VAL A 33 -10.22 13.56 -11.61
CA VAL A 33 -10.05 13.41 -10.15
C VAL A 33 -11.12 14.15 -9.33
N GLY A 34 -12.13 14.72 -9.96
CA GLY A 34 -13.27 15.35 -9.29
C GLY A 34 -12.95 16.68 -8.60
N ILE A 35 -12.06 17.50 -9.15
CA ILE A 35 -11.85 18.89 -8.69
C ILE A 35 -12.99 19.78 -9.22
N PRO A 36 -13.76 20.43 -8.34
CA PRO A 36 -14.85 21.32 -8.77
C PRO A 36 -14.30 22.60 -9.40
N SER A 37 -14.94 23.07 -10.48
CA SER A 37 -14.59 24.32 -11.21
C SER A 37 -13.09 24.39 -11.57
N PRO A 38 -12.55 23.41 -12.32
CA PRO A 38 -11.11 23.29 -12.56
C PRO A 38 -10.53 24.54 -13.25
N GLU A 39 -11.26 25.18 -14.16
CA GLU A 39 -10.83 26.37 -14.91
C GLU A 39 -10.45 27.53 -13.98
N SER A 40 -11.22 27.75 -12.93
CA SER A 40 -10.96 28.81 -11.95
C SER A 40 -9.84 28.45 -10.98
N ARG A 41 -9.65 27.14 -10.73
CA ARG A 41 -8.70 26.64 -9.73
C ARG A 41 -7.31 26.35 -10.29
N LEU A 42 -7.18 26.24 -11.61
CA LEU A 42 -5.91 25.95 -12.27
C LEU A 42 -4.80 26.95 -11.92
N LYS A 43 -5.17 28.24 -11.73
CA LYS A 43 -4.24 29.32 -11.37
C LYS A 43 -3.98 29.46 -9.86
N GLN A 44 -4.68 28.68 -9.03
CA GLN A 44 -4.50 28.69 -7.58
C GLN A 44 -3.22 27.96 -7.16
N TYR A 45 -2.84 28.17 -5.90
CA TYR A 45 -1.70 27.52 -5.26
C TYR A 45 -2.17 26.34 -4.38
N PRO A 46 -1.30 25.33 -4.12
CA PRO A 46 -1.66 24.17 -3.30
C PRO A 46 -2.21 24.51 -1.91
N PHE A 47 -1.77 25.58 -1.28
CA PHE A 47 -2.23 25.98 0.05
C PHE A 47 -3.69 26.51 0.07
N GLU A 48 -4.26 26.83 -1.10
CA GLU A 48 -5.66 27.25 -1.25
C GLU A 48 -6.62 26.05 -1.35
N PHE A 49 -6.08 24.81 -1.37
CA PHE A 49 -6.82 23.57 -1.48
C PHE A 49 -6.94 22.87 -0.13
N SER A 50 -8.07 22.19 0.12
CA SER A 50 -8.21 21.25 1.24
C SER A 50 -7.24 20.06 1.10
N GLY A 51 -7.02 19.31 2.19
CA GLY A 51 -6.16 18.12 2.18
C GLY A 51 -6.56 17.13 1.10
N GLY A 52 -7.85 16.77 1.04
CA GLY A 52 -8.36 15.85 0.02
C GLY A 52 -8.26 16.38 -1.41
N MET A 53 -8.43 17.69 -1.61
CA MET A 53 -8.24 18.28 -2.94
C MET A 53 -6.75 18.26 -3.35
N ARG A 54 -5.82 18.51 -2.43
CA ARG A 54 -4.38 18.39 -2.71
C ARG A 54 -4.01 16.95 -3.10
N GLN A 55 -4.55 15.96 -2.38
CA GLN A 55 -4.33 14.56 -2.70
C GLN A 55 -4.84 14.20 -4.11
N ARG A 56 -6.02 14.69 -4.49
CA ARG A 56 -6.57 14.50 -5.83
C ARG A 56 -5.69 15.17 -6.91
N ILE A 57 -5.12 16.34 -6.65
CA ILE A 57 -4.16 16.98 -7.57
C ILE A 57 -2.88 16.16 -7.71
N ILE A 58 -2.33 15.59 -6.62
CA ILE A 58 -1.17 14.70 -6.69
C ILE A 58 -1.47 13.48 -7.57
N ILE A 59 -2.66 12.90 -7.42
CA ILE A 59 -3.11 11.78 -8.29
C ILE A 59 -3.21 12.24 -9.75
N ALA A 60 -3.76 13.43 -10.02
CA ALA A 60 -3.83 13.99 -11.36
C ALA A 60 -2.44 14.19 -12.00
N ILE A 61 -1.46 14.66 -11.23
CA ILE A 61 -0.07 14.79 -11.68
C ILE A 61 0.52 13.41 -12.01
N ALA A 62 0.29 12.40 -11.17
CA ALA A 62 0.75 11.03 -11.43
C ALA A 62 0.16 10.44 -12.71
N LEU A 63 -1.07 10.83 -13.07
CA LEU A 63 -1.77 10.37 -14.27
C LEU A 63 -1.43 11.16 -15.55
N ALA A 64 -0.67 12.25 -15.44
CA ALA A 64 -0.45 13.21 -16.53
C ALA A 64 -0.01 12.55 -17.84
N ASN A 65 0.87 11.58 -17.76
CA ASN A 65 1.48 10.89 -18.90
C ASN A 65 0.98 9.44 -19.10
N ASN A 66 -0.23 9.12 -18.65
CA ASN A 66 -0.84 7.79 -18.78
C ASN A 66 0.14 6.65 -18.36
N PRO A 67 0.60 6.61 -17.11
CA PRO A 67 1.60 5.68 -16.65
C PRO A 67 1.08 4.23 -16.71
N LYS A 68 1.97 3.27 -16.98
CA LYS A 68 1.67 1.84 -16.90
C LYS A 68 1.65 1.33 -15.46
N LEU A 69 2.33 2.03 -14.55
CA LEU A 69 2.44 1.70 -13.12
C LEU A 69 2.29 2.97 -12.29
N ILE A 70 1.44 2.90 -11.28
CA ILE A 70 1.26 3.93 -10.26
C ILE A 70 1.74 3.36 -8.92
N ILE A 71 2.56 4.10 -8.20
CA ILE A 71 2.97 3.78 -6.83
C ILE A 71 2.28 4.77 -5.90
N ALA A 72 1.36 4.27 -5.07
CA ALA A 72 0.61 5.03 -4.09
C ALA A 72 1.20 4.73 -2.69
N ASP A 73 2.06 5.62 -2.22
CA ASP A 73 2.70 5.51 -0.91
C ASP A 73 1.89 6.29 0.12
N GLU A 74 1.24 5.55 1.04
CA GLU A 74 0.36 6.06 2.09
C GLU A 74 -0.67 7.10 1.57
N PRO A 75 -1.46 6.78 0.52
CA PRO A 75 -2.25 7.78 -0.21
C PRO A 75 -3.37 8.41 0.61
N THR A 76 -3.69 7.87 1.78
CA THR A 76 -4.78 8.33 2.63
C THR A 76 -4.32 8.83 4.00
N THR A 77 -3.01 8.87 4.25
CA THR A 77 -2.44 9.36 5.51
C THR A 77 -2.81 10.82 5.76
N ALA A 78 -3.21 11.13 6.99
CA ALA A 78 -3.67 12.46 7.44
C ALA A 78 -4.95 12.99 6.76
N LEU A 79 -5.76 12.11 6.18
CA LEU A 79 -7.11 12.44 5.71
C LEU A 79 -8.17 11.95 6.72
N ASP A 80 -9.29 12.67 6.80
CA ASP A 80 -10.45 12.15 7.53
C ASP A 80 -11.07 10.95 6.83
N VAL A 81 -11.81 10.12 7.57
CA VAL A 81 -12.37 8.85 7.09
C VAL A 81 -13.22 8.99 5.82
N THR A 82 -13.97 10.08 5.74
CA THR A 82 -14.85 10.34 4.57
C THR A 82 -14.03 10.65 3.33
N ILE A 83 -13.02 11.49 3.46
CA ILE A 83 -12.12 11.85 2.35
C ILE A 83 -11.24 10.67 1.97
N GLN A 84 -10.77 9.88 2.95
CA GLN A 84 -10.05 8.62 2.70
C GLN A 84 -10.87 7.70 1.79
N ALA A 85 -12.14 7.43 2.12
CA ALA A 85 -13.01 6.60 1.30
C ALA A 85 -13.14 7.11 -0.13
N GLN A 86 -13.29 8.42 -0.31
CA GLN A 86 -13.38 9.05 -1.64
C GLN A 86 -12.09 8.95 -2.46
N VAL A 87 -10.92 9.06 -1.81
CA VAL A 87 -9.62 8.90 -2.48
C VAL A 87 -9.41 7.44 -2.91
N LEU A 88 -9.78 6.48 -2.07
CA LEU A 88 -9.69 5.06 -2.40
C LEU A 88 -10.62 4.67 -3.55
N GLU A 89 -11.86 5.18 -3.56
CA GLU A 89 -12.80 5.01 -4.66
C GLU A 89 -12.25 5.61 -5.97
N LEU A 90 -11.62 6.79 -5.90
CA LEU A 90 -10.95 7.40 -7.05
C LEU A 90 -9.82 6.51 -7.58
N ILE A 91 -8.97 5.96 -6.71
CA ILE A 91 -7.88 5.06 -7.09
C ILE A 91 -8.43 3.79 -7.76
N ASP A 92 -9.51 3.22 -7.23
CA ASP A 92 -10.17 2.03 -7.82
C ASP A 92 -10.76 2.31 -9.20
N ASN A 93 -11.43 3.46 -9.37
CA ASN A 93 -11.94 3.90 -10.67
C ASN A 93 -10.80 4.09 -11.69
N ILE A 94 -9.69 4.71 -11.28
CA ILE A 94 -8.51 4.89 -12.13
C ILE A 94 -7.94 3.53 -12.56
N ARG A 95 -7.84 2.55 -11.65
CA ARG A 95 -7.38 1.19 -11.96
C ARG A 95 -8.23 0.57 -13.07
N ASN A 96 -9.55 0.72 -12.97
CA ASN A 96 -10.48 0.14 -13.95
C ASN A 96 -10.47 0.88 -15.30
N ASP A 97 -10.29 2.21 -15.29
CA ASP A 97 -10.41 3.05 -16.49
C ASP A 97 -9.11 3.18 -17.28
N THR A 98 -7.93 3.07 -16.62
CA THR A 98 -6.64 3.40 -17.28
C THR A 98 -5.78 2.19 -17.63
N ASN A 99 -6.18 0.97 -17.27
CA ASN A 99 -5.37 -0.25 -17.45
C ASN A 99 -3.95 -0.15 -16.85
N SER A 100 -3.79 0.69 -15.83
CA SER A 100 -2.54 0.89 -15.09
C SER A 100 -2.44 -0.12 -13.95
N ALA A 101 -1.27 -0.71 -13.73
CA ALA A 101 -0.98 -1.46 -12.52
C ALA A 101 -0.80 -0.48 -11.34
N ILE A 102 -1.25 -0.87 -10.14
CA ILE A 102 -1.10 -0.04 -8.93
C ILE A 102 -0.36 -0.83 -7.86
N ILE A 103 0.72 -0.25 -7.33
CA ILE A 103 1.34 -0.71 -6.08
C ILE A 103 0.88 0.24 -4.99
N MET A 104 0.15 -0.29 -4.01
CA MET A 104 -0.30 0.45 -2.85
C MET A 104 0.54 0.10 -1.63
N ILE A 105 1.16 1.09 -1.00
CA ILE A 105 1.88 0.94 0.25
C ILE A 105 1.01 1.54 1.34
N THR A 106 0.61 0.72 2.31
CA THR A 106 -0.26 1.15 3.41
C THR A 106 -0.13 0.23 4.61
N HIS A 107 -0.44 0.73 5.78
CA HIS A 107 -0.60 -0.06 7.02
C HIS A 107 -2.08 -0.41 7.31
N ASP A 108 -3.01 0.03 6.48
CA ASP A 108 -4.45 -0.23 6.65
C ASP A 108 -4.86 -1.52 5.92
N LEU A 109 -5.01 -2.60 6.68
CA LEU A 109 -5.40 -3.91 6.15
C LEU A 109 -6.83 -3.92 5.57
N GLY A 110 -7.72 -3.02 6.03
CA GLY A 110 -9.06 -2.87 5.47
C GLY A 110 -9.04 -2.33 4.05
N VAL A 111 -8.11 -1.39 3.77
CA VAL A 111 -7.86 -0.88 2.41
C VAL A 111 -7.31 -1.98 1.51
N VAL A 112 -6.33 -2.74 2.02
CA VAL A 112 -5.69 -3.84 1.29
C VAL A 112 -6.72 -4.91 0.91
N ALA A 113 -7.56 -5.34 1.86
CA ALA A 113 -8.59 -6.34 1.63
C ALA A 113 -9.62 -5.94 0.56
N LYS A 114 -9.86 -4.64 0.39
CA LYS A 114 -10.86 -4.11 -0.55
C LYS A 114 -10.32 -3.91 -1.97
N LEU A 115 -9.04 -3.53 -2.10
CA LEU A 115 -8.51 -3.00 -3.35
C LEU A 115 -7.40 -3.86 -3.99
N CYS A 116 -6.75 -4.73 -3.23
CA CYS A 116 -5.55 -5.43 -3.70
C CYS A 116 -5.85 -6.88 -4.10
N ASP A 117 -5.43 -7.27 -5.30
CA ASP A 117 -5.53 -8.65 -5.78
C ASP A 117 -4.42 -9.54 -5.19
N ARG A 118 -3.25 -8.93 -4.91
CA ARG A 118 -2.08 -9.58 -4.31
C ARG A 118 -1.52 -8.72 -3.19
N ILE A 119 -1.05 -9.36 -2.15
CA ILE A 119 -0.58 -8.70 -0.93
C ILE A 119 0.83 -9.20 -0.61
N ALA A 120 1.75 -8.27 -0.35
CA ALA A 120 3.09 -8.55 0.15
C ALA A 120 3.21 -7.99 1.57
N ILE A 121 3.35 -8.86 2.56
CA ILE A 121 3.57 -8.48 3.95
C ILE A 121 5.06 -8.23 4.17
N MET A 122 5.37 -7.02 4.64
CA MET A 122 6.76 -6.59 4.86
C MET A 122 7.02 -6.37 6.36
N TYR A 123 8.16 -6.85 6.84
CA TYR A 123 8.64 -6.59 8.21
C TYR A 123 10.15 -6.41 8.24
N GLY A 124 10.63 -5.37 8.93
CA GLY A 124 12.06 -5.10 9.05
C GLY A 124 12.78 -4.98 7.71
N GLY A 125 12.16 -4.37 6.71
CA GLY A 125 12.73 -4.20 5.36
C GLY A 125 12.76 -5.47 4.50
N LYS A 126 12.09 -6.56 4.94
CA LYS A 126 12.01 -7.84 4.20
C LYS A 126 10.56 -8.19 3.93
N ILE A 127 10.30 -8.75 2.75
CA ILE A 127 9.02 -9.40 2.46
C ILE A 127 9.04 -10.75 3.18
N VAL A 128 8.05 -10.98 4.05
CA VAL A 128 7.95 -12.18 4.88
C VAL A 128 6.87 -13.14 4.39
N GLU A 129 5.87 -12.62 3.69
CA GLU A 129 4.81 -13.43 3.08
C GLU A 129 4.23 -12.69 1.87
N ILE A 130 3.89 -13.42 0.80
CA ILE A 130 3.16 -12.94 -0.37
C ILE A 130 2.01 -13.90 -0.64
N GLY A 131 0.85 -13.36 -0.99
CA GLY A 131 -0.30 -14.17 -1.39
C GLY A 131 -1.39 -13.33 -2.04
N THR A 132 -2.47 -13.98 -2.46
CA THR A 132 -3.73 -13.33 -2.77
C THR A 132 -4.37 -12.80 -1.48
N ASP A 133 -5.37 -11.94 -1.60
CA ASP A 133 -6.20 -11.49 -0.47
C ASP A 133 -6.69 -12.68 0.36
N ARG A 134 -7.27 -13.70 -0.30
CA ARG A 134 -7.79 -14.90 0.35
C ARG A 134 -6.70 -15.68 1.12
N GLU A 135 -5.53 -15.87 0.51
CA GLU A 135 -4.43 -16.63 1.12
C GLU A 135 -3.88 -15.90 2.36
N ILE A 136 -3.73 -14.57 2.28
CA ILE A 136 -3.22 -13.77 3.39
C ILE A 136 -4.24 -13.64 4.52
N PHE A 137 -5.52 -13.40 4.24
CA PHE A 137 -6.52 -13.17 5.28
C PHE A 137 -7.05 -14.46 5.91
N TYR A 138 -7.13 -15.57 5.18
CA TYR A 138 -7.74 -16.82 5.68
C TYR A 138 -6.74 -17.95 5.90
N GLU A 139 -5.58 -17.90 5.23
CA GLU A 139 -4.57 -18.96 5.31
C GLU A 139 -3.15 -18.43 5.57
N PRO A 140 -2.95 -17.47 6.48
CA PRO A 140 -1.63 -16.89 6.74
C PRO A 140 -0.64 -17.94 7.20
N LYS A 141 0.62 -17.84 6.79
CA LYS A 141 1.70 -18.77 7.11
C LYS A 141 2.75 -18.17 8.04
N HIS A 142 2.98 -16.85 7.96
CA HIS A 142 3.97 -16.18 8.80
C HIS A 142 3.36 -15.74 10.15
N PRO A 143 4.02 -15.96 11.29
CA PRO A 143 3.53 -15.51 12.59
C PRO A 143 3.26 -14.01 12.69
N TYR A 144 4.02 -13.18 11.99
CA TYR A 144 3.75 -11.74 11.92
C TYR A 144 2.43 -11.43 11.21
N THR A 145 2.15 -12.08 10.09
CA THR A 145 0.87 -11.93 9.37
C THR A 145 -0.30 -12.33 10.26
N MET A 146 -0.18 -13.47 10.94
CA MET A 146 -1.19 -13.93 11.91
C MET A 146 -1.39 -12.90 13.03
N GLY A 147 -0.28 -12.35 13.56
CA GLY A 147 -0.33 -11.32 14.59
C GLY A 147 -0.99 -10.02 14.11
N LEU A 148 -0.72 -9.58 12.88
CA LEU A 148 -1.39 -8.41 12.27
C LEU A 148 -2.91 -8.64 12.15
N LEU A 149 -3.32 -9.80 11.67
CA LEU A 149 -4.74 -10.13 11.51
C LEU A 149 -5.47 -10.20 12.86
N ASN A 150 -4.82 -10.72 13.90
CA ASN A 150 -5.37 -10.76 15.26
C ASN A 150 -5.52 -9.36 15.92
N CYS A 151 -4.86 -8.33 15.35
CA CYS A 151 -5.01 -6.95 15.80
C CYS A 151 -6.21 -6.23 15.14
N ILE A 152 -6.87 -6.85 14.15
CA ILE A 152 -8.05 -6.28 13.50
C ILE A 152 -9.29 -6.73 14.30
N SER A 153 -10.12 -5.76 14.70
CA SER A 153 -11.44 -6.09 15.25
C SER A 153 -12.31 -6.68 14.14
N ASN A 154 -12.80 -7.88 14.34
CA ASN A 154 -13.88 -8.39 13.52
C ASN A 154 -15.20 -7.75 14.02
N PRO A 155 -15.89 -6.92 13.20
CA PRO A 155 -17.15 -6.29 13.62
C PRO A 155 -18.24 -7.30 13.98
N ASP A 156 -18.15 -8.52 13.42
CA ASP A 156 -19.10 -9.61 13.62
C ASP A 156 -18.80 -10.49 14.84
N ASP A 157 -17.67 -10.22 15.53
CA ASP A 157 -17.30 -10.99 16.72
C ASP A 157 -18.06 -10.48 17.96
N GLU A 158 -19.16 -11.14 18.28
CA GLU A 158 -19.98 -10.83 19.46
C GLU A 158 -19.21 -11.00 20.78
N THR A 159 -18.08 -11.70 20.78
CA THR A 159 -17.33 -12.04 22.01
C THR A 159 -16.47 -10.89 22.53
N LYS A 160 -16.30 -9.78 21.77
CA LYS A 160 -15.47 -8.61 22.16
C LYS A 160 -14.14 -9.02 22.81
N SER A 161 -13.48 -10.03 22.25
CA SER A 161 -12.17 -10.45 22.76
C SER A 161 -11.22 -9.25 22.68
N PRO A 162 -10.46 -8.94 23.75
CA PRO A 162 -9.50 -7.84 23.72
C PRO A 162 -8.48 -8.08 22.60
N LEU A 163 -8.25 -7.05 21.77
CA LEU A 163 -7.23 -7.09 20.74
C LEU A 163 -5.88 -7.42 21.39
N THR A 164 -5.21 -8.43 20.89
CA THR A 164 -3.89 -8.84 21.41
C THR A 164 -2.81 -8.18 20.56
N PRO A 165 -2.17 -7.09 21.03
CA PRO A 165 -1.12 -6.43 20.29
C PRO A 165 0.10 -7.35 20.17
N ILE A 166 0.83 -7.23 19.05
CA ILE A 166 2.12 -7.90 18.89
C ILE A 166 3.11 -7.31 19.89
N PRO A 167 3.65 -8.09 20.86
CA PRO A 167 4.52 -7.56 21.91
C PRO A 167 5.88 -7.08 21.36
N GLY A 168 6.57 -6.22 22.13
CA GLY A 168 7.91 -5.73 21.82
C GLY A 168 7.95 -4.63 20.75
N SER A 169 9.16 -4.23 20.38
CA SER A 169 9.43 -3.16 19.39
C SER A 169 9.99 -3.74 18.09
N PRO A 170 9.78 -3.06 16.96
CA PRO A 170 10.46 -3.41 15.70
C PRO A 170 12.00 -3.39 15.87
N PRO A 171 12.73 -4.15 15.04
CA PRO A 171 14.19 -4.17 15.10
C PRO A 171 14.79 -2.83 14.69
N ASP A 172 15.97 -2.53 15.20
CA ASP A 172 16.79 -1.42 14.69
C ASP A 172 17.30 -1.76 13.28
N LEU A 173 16.95 -0.90 12.31
CA LEU A 173 17.36 -1.11 10.93
C LEU A 173 18.76 -0.56 10.62
N LEU A 174 19.41 0.14 11.57
CA LEU A 174 20.84 0.51 11.45
C LEU A 174 21.73 -0.70 11.72
N ASP A 175 21.30 -1.63 12.60
CA ASP A 175 21.96 -2.91 12.84
C ASP A 175 20.92 -4.04 12.76
N PRO A 176 20.51 -4.41 11.52
CA PRO A 176 19.43 -5.37 11.34
C PRO A 176 19.85 -6.77 11.79
N PRO A 177 18.92 -7.57 12.35
CA PRO A 177 19.17 -8.94 12.75
C PRO A 177 19.74 -9.77 11.59
N LYS A 178 20.72 -10.63 11.88
CA LYS A 178 21.31 -11.55 10.87
C LYS A 178 20.31 -12.61 10.40
N GLY A 179 19.36 -12.96 11.24
CA GLY A 179 18.31 -13.94 10.98
C GLY A 179 16.97 -13.32 10.63
N CYS A 180 15.91 -13.99 11.05
CA CYS A 180 14.53 -13.51 10.85
C CYS A 180 14.32 -12.16 11.58
N PRO A 181 13.90 -11.09 10.90
CA PRO A 181 13.71 -9.79 11.54
C PRO A 181 12.60 -9.78 12.60
N PHE A 182 11.69 -10.75 12.58
CA PHE A 182 10.61 -10.87 13.54
C PHE A 182 10.97 -11.71 14.78
N VAL A 183 12.19 -12.26 14.88
CA VAL A 183 12.58 -13.24 15.90
C VAL A 183 12.30 -12.80 17.33
N ASP A 184 12.58 -11.55 17.71
CA ASP A 184 12.44 -11.06 19.08
C ASP A 184 10.98 -10.81 19.50
N ARG A 185 10.05 -10.84 18.55
CA ARG A 185 8.60 -10.64 18.77
C ARG A 185 7.77 -11.89 18.43
N CYS A 186 8.42 -12.95 17.97
CA CYS A 186 7.77 -14.17 17.55
C CYS A 186 7.63 -15.13 18.72
N ASP A 187 6.41 -15.48 19.08
CA ASP A 187 6.08 -16.48 20.11
C ASP A 187 6.53 -17.89 19.74
N LYS A 188 6.74 -18.16 18.45
CA LYS A 188 7.21 -19.43 17.87
C LYS A 188 8.67 -19.39 17.44
N ALA A 189 9.47 -18.44 17.98
CA ALA A 189 10.85 -18.29 17.58
C ALA A 189 11.71 -19.51 17.94
N MET A 190 12.49 -20.00 17.00
CA MET A 190 13.46 -21.07 17.17
C MET A 190 14.90 -20.49 17.21
N LYS A 191 15.87 -21.26 17.72
CA LYS A 191 17.27 -20.85 17.76
C LYS A 191 17.81 -20.45 16.36
N VAL A 192 17.42 -21.17 15.31
CA VAL A 192 17.82 -20.90 13.93
C VAL A 192 17.35 -19.53 13.46
N CYS A 193 16.18 -19.07 13.90
CA CYS A 193 15.62 -17.76 13.52
C CYS A 193 16.51 -16.58 13.90
N LYS A 194 17.34 -16.73 14.96
CA LYS A 194 18.22 -15.68 15.44
C LYS A 194 19.45 -15.48 14.54
N TYR A 195 19.94 -16.54 13.92
CA TYR A 195 21.22 -16.53 13.23
C TYR A 195 21.13 -16.65 11.72
N HIS A 196 20.03 -17.18 11.22
CA HIS A 196 19.86 -17.47 9.80
C HIS A 196 18.51 -16.96 9.29
N MET A 197 18.57 -16.23 8.18
CA MET A 197 17.35 -15.80 7.47
C MET A 197 16.69 -17.05 6.87
N PRO A 198 15.36 -17.25 7.04
CA PRO A 198 14.64 -18.33 6.39
C PRO A 198 14.64 -18.12 4.86
N GLY A 199 14.72 -19.22 4.11
CA GLY A 199 14.43 -19.23 2.69
C GLY A 199 12.92 -19.07 2.42
N GLU A 200 12.60 -18.78 1.18
CA GLU A 200 11.23 -18.74 0.72
C GLU A 200 10.68 -20.15 0.55
N THR A 201 9.54 -20.44 1.17
CA THR A 201 8.74 -21.66 0.96
C THR A 201 7.55 -21.30 0.10
N VAL A 202 7.38 -21.98 -1.04
CA VAL A 202 6.28 -21.75 -1.99
C VAL A 202 5.17 -22.78 -1.73
N PHE A 203 3.94 -22.31 -1.57
CA PHE A 203 2.74 -23.15 -1.33
C PHE A 203 1.87 -23.27 -2.57
N SER A 204 1.82 -22.20 -3.38
CA SER A 204 1.08 -22.15 -4.64
C SER A 204 1.81 -21.20 -5.62
N GLU A 205 1.27 -21.01 -6.82
CA GLU A 205 1.78 -20.02 -7.78
C GLU A 205 1.71 -18.58 -7.25
N THR A 206 0.86 -18.32 -6.27
CA THR A 206 0.60 -16.99 -5.71
C THR A 206 1.05 -16.84 -4.27
N HIS A 207 1.20 -17.95 -3.49
CA HIS A 207 1.47 -17.92 -2.07
C HIS A 207 2.87 -18.41 -1.72
N SER A 208 3.64 -17.57 -1.09
CA SER A 208 4.96 -17.88 -0.55
C SER A 208 5.20 -17.22 0.81
N CYS A 209 6.06 -17.83 1.62
CA CYS A 209 6.37 -17.35 2.97
C CYS A 209 7.84 -17.60 3.32
N SER A 210 8.50 -16.62 3.92
CA SER A 210 9.86 -16.72 4.43
C SER A 210 9.84 -16.96 5.95
N CYS A 211 9.60 -18.23 6.36
CA CYS A 211 9.53 -18.62 7.77
C CYS A 211 10.09 -20.02 7.98
N TRP A 212 10.96 -20.20 8.98
CA TRP A 212 11.52 -21.50 9.35
C TRP A 212 10.47 -22.54 9.77
N LEU A 213 9.31 -22.13 10.31
CA LEU A 213 8.20 -23.02 10.63
C LEU A 213 7.60 -23.68 9.39
N GLN A 214 7.84 -23.13 8.21
CA GLN A 214 7.35 -23.68 6.95
C GLN A 214 8.38 -24.56 6.23
N ASP A 215 9.62 -24.60 6.73
CA ASP A 215 10.70 -25.43 6.17
C ASP A 215 10.42 -26.92 6.44
N GLU A 216 10.55 -27.75 5.42
CA GLU A 216 10.29 -29.20 5.52
C GLU A 216 11.17 -29.89 6.56
N ARG A 217 12.39 -29.38 6.81
CA ARG A 217 13.31 -29.92 7.81
C ARG A 217 12.80 -29.72 9.23
N VAL A 218 11.96 -28.73 9.47
CA VAL A 218 11.34 -28.47 10.77
C VAL A 218 10.05 -29.30 10.91
N LYS A 219 9.21 -29.34 9.87
CA LYS A 219 7.95 -30.12 9.88
C LYS A 219 8.13 -31.61 10.09
N ASN A 220 9.26 -32.17 9.66
CA ASN A 220 9.56 -33.59 9.79
C ASN A 220 10.16 -33.99 11.16
N ASN A 221 10.36 -33.03 12.08
CA ASN A 221 10.94 -33.26 13.43
C ASN A 221 9.92 -33.05 14.56
N GLU A 222 8.64 -32.84 14.27
CA GLU A 222 7.52 -32.92 15.19
C GLU A 222 6.85 -34.30 15.09
#